data_12b72074d4e05bd64e9c28ebb09a42d1
#
_entry.id   12b72074d4e05bd64e9c28ebb09a42d1
#
_cell.length_a   1.000
_cell.length_b   1.000
_cell.length_c   1.000
_cell.angle_alpha   90.00
_cell.angle_beta   90.00
_cell.angle_gamma   90.00
#
_symmetry.space_group_name_H-M   'P 1'
#
loop_
_entity.id
_entity.type
_entity.pdbx_description
1 polymer ?
#
loop_
_entity_poly.entity_id
_entity_poly.type
_entity_poly.pdbx_seq_one_letter_code
_entity_poly.pdbx_strand_id
1 'polypeptide(L)'
;MGCSALVGGGMPMAAGAALAAVMQRTGQIAVSFIGDGVVEEGVFHETMNFASMRKLPVVFVCENNFYAVHAHQSARQPGDNIHERAAGYLIPGVRIDGNDVVEVYRTTKEAVQRARAGEGPTLIECRTYRWLEHVGPYFDWDLGYRTKEEGEEWMAKCPLKRLEKLLKENGLLSDVEKNALIVEIGKEVEEAFQFAKASPFPDVSELGQDVYA
;
A
#
# COMPACT_ATOMS: atom_id res chain seq x y z
N MET A 1 -9.05 -4.74 10.16
CA MET A 1 -8.37 -3.49 10.49
C MET A 1 -8.83 -2.42 9.52
N GLY A 2 -8.39 -1.18 9.64
CA GLY A 2 -8.86 -0.07 8.81
C GLY A 2 -7.73 0.74 8.23
N CYS A 3 -8.05 1.92 7.72
CA CYS A 3 -7.09 2.92 7.27
C CYS A 3 -7.18 4.18 8.15
N SER A 4 -6.14 4.99 8.14
CA SER A 4 -6.07 6.24 8.87
C SER A 4 -5.53 7.34 7.97
N ALA A 5 -6.10 8.53 8.07
CA ALA A 5 -5.57 9.74 7.42
C ALA A 5 -4.34 10.30 8.16
N LEU A 6 -4.05 9.83 9.37
CA LEU A 6 -2.83 10.19 10.10
C LEU A 6 -1.62 9.51 9.46
N VAL A 7 -0.71 10.32 8.92
CA VAL A 7 0.50 9.85 8.24
C VAL A 7 1.32 8.96 9.19
N GLY A 8 1.60 7.73 8.78
CA GLY A 8 2.33 6.75 9.58
C GLY A 8 1.54 6.08 10.71
N GLY A 9 0.33 6.55 11.06
CA GLY A 9 -0.45 6.02 12.19
C GLY A 9 -0.80 4.54 12.12
N GLY A 10 -0.89 3.97 10.92
CA GLY A 10 -1.14 2.55 10.72
C GLY A 10 0.03 1.63 11.10
N MET A 11 1.25 2.13 11.12
CA MET A 11 2.44 1.32 11.41
C MET A 11 2.49 0.76 12.84
N PRO A 12 2.35 1.59 13.89
CA PRO A 12 2.34 1.08 15.26
C PRO A 12 1.13 0.18 15.54
N MET A 13 -0.01 0.44 14.90
CA MET A 13 -1.19 -0.43 14.99
C MET A 13 -0.90 -1.82 14.41
N ALA A 14 -0.24 -1.90 13.24
CA ALA A 14 0.16 -3.16 12.64
C ALA A 14 1.20 -3.90 13.51
N ALA A 15 2.17 -3.17 14.08
CA ALA A 15 3.14 -3.74 15.01
C ALA A 15 2.45 -4.27 16.28
N GLY A 16 1.46 -3.56 16.82
CA GLY A 16 0.64 -4.02 17.95
C GLY A 16 -0.15 -5.28 17.62
N ALA A 17 -0.78 -5.34 16.44
CA ALA A 17 -1.49 -6.52 15.98
C ALA A 17 -0.54 -7.73 15.80
N ALA A 18 0.65 -7.51 15.25
CA ALA A 18 1.67 -8.55 15.11
C ALA A 18 2.16 -9.04 16.48
N LEU A 19 2.34 -8.13 17.45
CA LEU A 19 2.68 -8.50 18.83
C LEU A 19 1.58 -9.36 19.47
N ALA A 20 0.31 -8.97 19.32
CA ALA A 20 -0.83 -9.74 19.80
C ALA A 20 -0.86 -11.15 19.18
N ALA A 21 -0.58 -11.27 17.88
CA ALA A 21 -0.50 -12.56 17.20
C ALA A 21 0.59 -13.47 17.78
N VAL A 22 1.75 -12.89 18.12
CA VAL A 22 2.83 -13.61 18.80
C VAL A 22 2.41 -14.07 20.20
N MET A 23 1.84 -13.17 21.00
CA MET A 23 1.39 -13.49 22.37
C MET A 23 0.32 -14.57 22.39
N GLN A 24 -0.62 -14.52 21.45
CA GLN A 24 -1.72 -15.49 21.29
C GLN A 24 -1.32 -16.75 20.51
N ARG A 25 -0.12 -16.79 19.92
CA ARG A 25 0.39 -17.91 19.12
C ARG A 25 -0.54 -18.28 17.95
N THR A 26 -1.14 -17.28 17.29
CA THR A 26 -2.12 -17.53 16.21
C THR A 26 -1.49 -17.85 14.86
N GLY A 27 -0.19 -17.57 14.66
CA GLY A 27 0.49 -17.69 13.37
C GLY A 27 0.09 -16.61 12.36
N GLN A 28 -0.75 -15.64 12.76
CA GLN A 28 -1.11 -14.51 11.93
C GLN A 28 0.07 -13.56 11.75
N ILE A 29 0.08 -12.86 10.61
CA ILE A 29 1.01 -11.77 10.34
C ILE A 29 0.22 -10.48 10.15
N ALA A 30 0.86 -9.33 10.37
CA ALA A 30 0.29 -8.04 10.01
C ALA A 30 0.96 -7.50 8.74
N VAL A 31 0.20 -6.73 7.95
CA VAL A 31 0.73 -5.99 6.81
C VAL A 31 0.34 -4.52 6.99
N SER A 32 1.30 -3.61 6.85
CA SER A 32 1.08 -2.17 6.87
C SER A 32 1.45 -1.57 5.52
N PHE A 33 0.49 -0.98 4.83
CA PHE A 33 0.73 -0.18 3.63
C PHE A 33 1.03 1.26 4.04
N ILE A 34 2.07 1.85 3.47
CA ILE A 34 2.52 3.20 3.73
C ILE A 34 2.90 3.91 2.42
N GLY A 35 2.74 5.23 2.37
CA GLY A 35 3.31 6.04 1.29
C GLY A 35 4.77 6.42 1.53
N ASP A 36 5.42 6.93 0.50
CA ASP A 36 6.84 7.37 0.56
C ASP A 36 7.09 8.52 1.55
N GLY A 37 6.10 9.38 1.83
CA GLY A 37 6.20 10.43 2.84
C GLY A 37 6.22 9.92 4.29
N VAL A 38 5.72 8.71 4.56
CA VAL A 38 5.70 8.15 5.92
C VAL A 38 7.10 7.92 6.48
N VAL A 39 8.09 7.67 5.64
CA VAL A 39 9.47 7.40 6.08
C VAL A 39 10.18 8.63 6.65
N GLU A 40 9.54 9.79 6.61
CA GLU A 40 10.02 11.05 7.20
C GLU A 40 9.45 11.29 8.60
N GLU A 41 8.42 10.51 8.98
CA GLU A 41 7.79 10.60 10.28
C GLU A 41 8.59 9.85 11.37
N GLY A 42 8.66 10.42 12.58
CA GLY A 42 9.33 9.76 13.71
C GLY A 42 8.78 8.37 14.01
N VAL A 43 7.46 8.19 13.89
CA VAL A 43 6.77 6.94 14.15
C VAL A 43 7.21 5.79 13.22
N PHE A 44 7.67 6.09 11.99
CA PHE A 44 8.29 5.10 11.11
C PHE A 44 9.52 4.47 11.81
N HIS A 45 10.44 5.31 12.26
CA HIS A 45 11.69 4.89 12.88
C HIS A 45 11.47 4.13 14.19
N GLU A 46 10.55 4.60 15.02
CA GLU A 46 10.18 3.97 16.29
C GLU A 46 9.56 2.59 16.05
N THR A 47 8.63 2.50 15.10
CA THR A 47 7.96 1.23 14.79
C THR A 47 8.90 0.21 14.16
N MET A 48 9.76 0.64 13.23
CA MET A 48 10.76 -0.24 12.60
C MET A 48 11.71 -0.82 13.63
N ASN A 49 12.21 0.01 14.56
CA ASN A 49 13.08 -0.42 15.64
C ASN A 49 12.37 -1.43 16.58
N PHE A 50 11.15 -1.11 17.01
CA PHE A 50 10.37 -1.98 17.88
C PHE A 50 10.06 -3.32 17.22
N ALA A 51 9.61 -3.30 15.97
CA ALA A 51 9.26 -4.49 15.22
C ALA A 51 10.49 -5.41 15.00
N SER A 52 11.64 -4.83 14.69
CA SER A 52 12.91 -5.55 14.55
C SER A 52 13.34 -6.20 15.86
N MET A 53 13.42 -5.39 16.93
CA MET A 53 13.87 -5.85 18.26
C MET A 53 13.00 -7.00 18.80
N ARG A 54 11.72 -6.99 18.52
CA ARG A 54 10.76 -8.02 18.94
C ARG A 54 10.55 -9.12 17.91
N LYS A 55 11.24 -9.07 16.75
CA LYS A 55 11.05 -9.98 15.62
C LYS A 55 9.58 -10.18 15.25
N LEU A 56 8.83 -9.08 15.21
CA LEU A 56 7.38 -9.15 14.98
C LEU A 56 7.07 -9.66 13.56
N PRO A 57 6.04 -10.49 13.40
CA PRO A 57 5.58 -10.97 12.10
C PRO A 57 4.81 -9.87 11.36
N VAL A 58 5.50 -8.85 10.88
CA VAL A 58 4.91 -7.74 10.13
C VAL A 58 5.67 -7.48 8.84
N VAL A 59 4.92 -7.19 7.78
CA VAL A 59 5.45 -6.74 6.48
C VAL A 59 5.04 -5.29 6.28
N PHE A 60 6.01 -4.41 6.08
CA PHE A 60 5.79 -3.01 5.72
C PHE A 60 5.91 -2.87 4.20
N VAL A 61 4.86 -2.41 3.55
CA VAL A 61 4.81 -2.20 2.10
C VAL A 61 4.74 -0.70 1.85
N CYS A 62 5.82 -0.14 1.31
CA CYS A 62 5.88 1.26 0.91
C CYS A 62 5.47 1.39 -0.56
N GLU A 63 4.32 2.01 -0.80
CA GLU A 63 3.85 2.42 -2.12
C GLU A 63 4.54 3.74 -2.49
N ASN A 64 5.77 3.63 -3.01
CA ASN A 64 6.56 4.80 -3.40
C ASN A 64 6.12 5.30 -4.77
N ASN A 65 5.25 6.31 -4.76
CA ASN A 65 4.77 7.00 -5.95
C ASN A 65 5.51 8.32 -6.23
N PHE A 66 6.60 8.57 -5.51
CA PHE A 66 7.48 9.75 -5.57
C PHE A 66 6.92 11.05 -5.01
N TYR A 67 5.64 11.13 -4.68
CA TYR A 67 4.99 12.38 -4.28
C TYR A 67 4.25 12.23 -2.95
N ALA A 68 4.66 13.01 -1.96
CA ALA A 68 3.85 13.29 -0.79
C ALA A 68 2.99 14.52 -1.10
N VAL A 69 1.71 14.30 -1.42
CA VAL A 69 0.78 15.29 -1.98
C VAL A 69 1.37 15.90 -3.26
N HIS A 70 2.01 17.07 -3.19
CA HIS A 70 2.63 17.79 -4.31
C HIS A 70 4.15 17.85 -4.22
N ALA A 71 4.75 17.40 -3.11
CA ALA A 71 6.18 17.45 -2.91
C ALA A 71 6.87 16.18 -3.43
N HIS A 72 7.72 16.33 -4.46
CA HIS A 72 8.50 15.22 -4.99
C HIS A 72 9.51 14.70 -3.95
N GLN A 73 9.79 13.40 -3.98
CA GLN A 73 10.70 12.72 -3.05
C GLN A 73 12.07 13.40 -2.96
N SER A 74 12.64 13.84 -4.08
CA SER A 74 13.97 14.49 -4.09
C SER A 74 14.03 15.83 -3.35
N ALA A 75 12.90 16.49 -3.12
CA ALA A 75 12.81 17.71 -2.32
C ALA A 75 12.70 17.45 -0.81
N ARG A 76 12.43 16.20 -0.41
CA ARG A 76 12.12 15.81 0.97
C ARG A 76 13.14 14.83 1.56
N GLN A 77 13.80 14.04 0.70
CA GLN A 77 14.68 12.96 1.10
C GLN A 77 16.05 13.13 0.42
N PRO A 78 17.17 12.87 1.12
CA PRO A 78 18.52 13.06 0.57
C PRO A 78 18.89 12.02 -0.47
N GLY A 79 18.13 10.95 -0.60
CA GLY A 79 18.39 9.84 -1.53
C GLY A 79 17.12 9.13 -1.95
N ASP A 80 17.24 8.38 -3.03
CA ASP A 80 16.19 7.56 -3.63
C ASP A 80 16.36 6.09 -3.20
N ASN A 81 16.25 5.82 -1.90
CA ASN A 81 16.64 4.54 -1.34
C ASN A 81 15.86 4.18 -0.05
N ILE A 82 14.54 4.27 -0.09
CA ILE A 82 13.69 3.98 1.07
C ILE A 82 13.96 2.58 1.64
N HIS A 83 14.08 1.57 0.78
CA HIS A 83 14.34 0.19 1.20
C HIS A 83 15.65 0.02 1.97
N GLU A 84 16.69 0.84 1.69
CA GLU A 84 17.98 0.76 2.38
C GLU A 84 17.90 1.21 3.84
N ARG A 85 16.89 2.01 4.21
CA ARG A 85 16.65 2.41 5.61
C ARG A 85 16.43 1.21 6.53
N ALA A 86 15.94 0.10 5.99
CA ALA A 86 15.75 -1.16 6.70
C ALA A 86 17.05 -1.71 7.32
N ALA A 87 18.19 -1.47 6.67
CA ALA A 87 19.50 -1.92 7.16
C ALA A 87 19.85 -1.30 8.53
N GLY A 88 19.41 -0.06 8.80
CA GLY A 88 19.59 0.59 10.10
C GLY A 88 18.90 -0.14 11.26
N TYR A 89 17.93 -0.99 10.97
CA TYR A 89 17.17 -1.82 11.94
C TYR A 89 17.53 -3.30 11.83
N LEU A 90 18.55 -3.67 11.04
CA LEU A 90 18.97 -5.06 10.82
C LEU A 90 17.85 -5.95 10.27
N ILE A 91 16.98 -5.41 9.42
CA ILE A 91 15.92 -6.15 8.74
C ILE A 91 16.08 -6.07 7.22
N PRO A 92 15.55 -7.02 6.46
CA PRO A 92 15.56 -6.95 5.00
C PRO A 92 14.77 -5.74 4.47
N GLY A 93 15.38 -5.03 3.52
CA GLY A 93 14.73 -4.03 2.69
C GLY A 93 14.88 -4.39 1.23
N VAL A 94 13.77 -4.42 0.50
CA VAL A 94 13.74 -4.82 -0.91
C VAL A 94 13.02 -3.76 -1.73
N ARG A 95 13.60 -3.34 -2.87
CA ARG A 95 12.95 -2.48 -3.86
C ARG A 95 12.51 -3.32 -5.04
N ILE A 96 11.28 -3.12 -5.48
CA ILE A 96 10.68 -3.82 -6.61
C ILE A 96 9.89 -2.86 -7.52
N ASP A 97 9.61 -3.32 -8.73
CA ASP A 97 8.63 -2.68 -9.61
C ASP A 97 7.21 -2.94 -9.08
N GLY A 98 6.61 -1.94 -8.44
CA GLY A 98 5.24 -2.02 -7.91
C GLY A 98 4.16 -2.19 -8.98
N ASN A 99 4.49 -2.01 -10.26
CA ASN A 99 3.61 -2.26 -11.39
C ASN A 99 3.76 -3.68 -11.98
N ASP A 100 4.63 -4.53 -11.41
CA ASP A 100 4.72 -5.95 -11.71
C ASP A 100 4.06 -6.79 -10.61
N VAL A 101 2.80 -7.17 -10.82
CA VAL A 101 2.03 -7.93 -9.82
C VAL A 101 2.68 -9.29 -9.49
N VAL A 102 3.39 -9.90 -10.41
CA VAL A 102 4.06 -11.19 -10.19
C VAL A 102 5.27 -11.00 -9.29
N GLU A 103 6.05 -9.94 -9.50
CA GLU A 103 7.18 -9.57 -8.65
C GLU A 103 6.68 -9.20 -7.23
N VAL A 104 5.62 -8.36 -7.14
CA VAL A 104 4.98 -8.02 -5.86
C VAL A 104 4.54 -9.27 -5.12
N TYR A 105 3.86 -10.21 -5.80
CA TYR A 105 3.41 -11.47 -5.19
C TYR A 105 4.59 -12.30 -4.66
N ARG A 106 5.64 -12.50 -5.45
CA ARG A 106 6.81 -13.30 -5.08
C ARG A 106 7.52 -12.72 -3.87
N THR A 107 7.84 -11.44 -3.92
CA THR A 107 8.54 -10.74 -2.84
C THR A 107 7.72 -10.71 -1.56
N THR A 108 6.41 -10.43 -1.67
CA THR A 108 5.52 -10.45 -0.49
C THR A 108 5.39 -11.85 0.10
N LYS A 109 5.31 -12.89 -0.73
CA LYS A 109 5.28 -14.29 -0.28
C LYS A 109 6.52 -14.65 0.54
N GLU A 110 7.70 -14.27 0.08
CA GLU A 110 8.97 -14.48 0.80
C GLU A 110 8.97 -13.73 2.15
N ALA A 111 8.55 -12.46 2.15
CA ALA A 111 8.44 -11.67 3.38
C ALA A 111 7.45 -12.30 4.39
N VAL A 112 6.31 -12.81 3.92
CA VAL A 112 5.31 -13.51 4.75
C VAL A 112 5.89 -14.81 5.32
N GLN A 113 6.63 -15.57 4.53
CA GLN A 113 7.28 -16.81 4.98
C GLN A 113 8.31 -16.53 6.06
N ARG A 114 9.16 -15.50 5.89
CA ARG A 114 10.10 -15.04 6.92
C ARG A 114 9.39 -14.65 8.21
N ALA A 115 8.35 -13.84 8.11
CA ALA A 115 7.57 -13.37 9.26
C ALA A 115 6.99 -14.56 10.05
N ARG A 116 6.41 -15.54 9.35
CA ARG A 116 5.87 -16.76 9.96
C ARG A 116 6.94 -17.67 10.57
N ALA A 117 8.14 -17.66 10.02
CA ALA A 117 9.29 -18.38 10.59
C ALA A 117 9.89 -17.70 11.84
N GLY A 118 9.34 -16.53 12.26
CA GLY A 118 9.86 -15.78 13.41
C GLY A 118 11.16 -15.05 13.13
N GLU A 119 11.48 -14.81 11.84
CA GLU A 119 12.69 -14.11 11.44
C GLU A 119 12.56 -12.58 11.46
N GLY A 120 11.37 -12.08 11.84
CA GLY A 120 11.08 -10.66 12.01
C GLY A 120 10.51 -9.98 10.76
N PRO A 121 10.45 -8.64 10.78
CA PRO A 121 9.78 -7.84 9.74
C PRO A 121 10.60 -7.74 8.45
N THR A 122 9.93 -7.28 7.39
CA THR A 122 10.55 -6.92 6.10
C THR A 122 9.96 -5.60 5.63
N LEU A 123 10.78 -4.71 5.04
CA LEU A 123 10.35 -3.52 4.32
C LEU A 123 10.42 -3.76 2.82
N ILE A 124 9.28 -3.62 2.13
CA ILE A 124 9.21 -3.71 0.66
C ILE A 124 8.90 -2.32 0.12
N GLU A 125 9.77 -1.77 -0.70
CA GLU A 125 9.55 -0.54 -1.46
C GLU A 125 9.05 -0.88 -2.85
N CYS A 126 7.76 -0.64 -3.10
CA CYS A 126 7.11 -0.82 -4.39
C CYS A 126 7.13 0.49 -5.17
N ARG A 127 7.93 0.56 -6.25
CA ARG A 127 7.95 1.72 -7.14
C ARG A 127 6.70 1.71 -8.00
N THR A 128 5.92 2.77 -7.90
CA THR A 128 4.66 2.94 -8.61
C THR A 128 4.42 4.42 -8.93
N TYR A 129 3.22 4.77 -9.35
CA TYR A 129 2.87 6.15 -9.63
C TYR A 129 1.37 6.41 -9.41
N ARG A 130 1.04 7.59 -8.93
CA ARG A 130 -0.33 8.06 -8.76
C ARG A 130 -0.76 8.83 -10.01
N TRP A 131 -1.69 8.30 -10.79
CA TRP A 131 -2.12 8.90 -12.05
C TRP A 131 -2.94 10.19 -11.86
N LEU A 132 -3.85 10.18 -10.90
CA LEU A 132 -4.74 11.32 -10.61
C LEU A 132 -4.17 12.18 -9.48
N GLU A 133 -4.82 13.29 -9.20
CA GLU A 133 -4.47 14.17 -8.08
C GLU A 133 -4.56 13.43 -6.72
N HIS A 134 -3.96 14.03 -5.69
CA HIS A 134 -3.95 13.41 -4.36
C HIS A 134 -5.34 13.36 -3.73
N VAL A 135 -6.15 14.39 -3.95
CA VAL A 135 -7.52 14.51 -3.43
C VAL A 135 -8.44 14.90 -4.59
N GLY A 136 -9.07 13.91 -5.19
CA GLY A 136 -10.02 14.11 -6.27
C GLY A 136 -9.80 13.20 -7.48
N PRO A 137 -10.71 13.24 -8.45
CA PRO A 137 -10.73 12.35 -9.60
C PRO A 137 -10.07 12.94 -10.85
N TYR A 138 -9.37 14.09 -10.76
CA TYR A 138 -8.86 14.82 -11.92
C TYR A 138 -7.36 14.61 -12.10
N PHE A 139 -6.87 14.93 -13.31
CA PHE A 139 -5.45 15.11 -13.54
C PHE A 139 -5.02 16.49 -13.01
N ASP A 140 -3.79 16.56 -12.48
CA ASP A 140 -3.22 17.74 -11.82
C ASP A 140 -1.95 18.24 -12.52
N TRP A 141 -1.81 17.98 -13.82
CA TRP A 141 -0.63 18.34 -14.61
C TRP A 141 -0.48 19.84 -14.85
N ASP A 142 -1.56 20.61 -14.66
CA ASP A 142 -1.61 22.07 -14.75
C ASP A 142 -1.20 22.76 -13.44
N LEU A 143 -1.01 22.00 -12.34
CA LEU A 143 -0.58 22.55 -11.05
C LEU A 143 0.94 22.81 -10.95
N GLY A 144 1.72 22.39 -11.95
CA GLY A 144 3.14 22.75 -12.11
C GLY A 144 4.14 22.00 -11.24
N TYR A 145 3.72 21.00 -10.44
CA TYR A 145 4.65 20.20 -9.62
C TYR A 145 5.07 18.89 -10.30
N ARG A 146 4.35 18.42 -11.30
CA ARG A 146 4.68 17.29 -12.17
C ARG A 146 4.19 17.54 -13.59
N THR A 147 4.76 16.82 -14.56
CA THR A 147 4.42 17.03 -15.97
C THR A 147 3.43 16.00 -16.49
N LYS A 148 2.76 16.35 -17.59
CA LYS A 148 1.88 15.42 -18.30
C LYS A 148 2.67 14.25 -18.88
N GLU A 149 3.84 14.55 -19.43
CA GLU A 149 4.73 13.55 -20.06
C GLU A 149 5.16 12.49 -19.04
N GLU A 150 5.54 12.91 -17.82
CA GLU A 150 5.85 11.99 -16.71
C GLU A 150 4.65 11.08 -16.40
N GLY A 151 3.45 11.68 -16.31
CA GLY A 151 2.22 10.90 -16.06
C GLY A 151 1.93 9.89 -17.17
N GLU A 152 2.06 10.28 -18.44
CA GLU A 152 1.83 9.42 -19.60
C GLU A 152 2.83 8.27 -19.69
N GLU A 153 4.11 8.50 -19.36
CA GLU A 153 5.12 7.45 -19.25
C GLU A 153 4.75 6.39 -18.21
N TRP A 154 4.25 6.82 -17.06
CA TRP A 154 3.80 5.89 -16.01
C TRP A 154 2.49 5.18 -16.37
N MET A 155 1.56 5.86 -17.04
CA MET A 155 0.31 5.23 -17.53
C MET A 155 0.58 4.15 -18.58
N ALA A 156 1.66 4.30 -19.36
CA ALA A 156 2.10 3.25 -20.29
C ALA A 156 2.56 1.98 -19.56
N LYS A 157 3.02 2.10 -18.30
CA LYS A 157 3.44 0.99 -17.42
C LYS A 157 2.28 0.43 -16.57
N CYS A 158 1.04 0.61 -17.00
CA CYS A 158 -0.16 0.18 -16.26
C CYS A 158 -0.08 -1.29 -15.83
N PRO A 159 -0.18 -1.59 -14.51
CA PRO A 159 -0.06 -2.96 -14.01
C PRO A 159 -1.16 -3.89 -14.53
N LEU A 160 -2.38 -3.36 -14.71
CA LEU A 160 -3.49 -4.15 -15.25
C LEU A 160 -3.25 -4.57 -16.70
N LYS A 161 -2.83 -3.63 -17.57
CA LYS A 161 -2.50 -3.93 -18.96
C LYS A 161 -1.35 -4.91 -19.07
N ARG A 162 -0.35 -4.77 -18.20
CA ARG A 162 0.82 -5.64 -18.15
C ARG A 162 0.44 -7.07 -17.78
N LEU A 163 -0.37 -7.23 -16.72
CA LEU A 163 -0.86 -8.55 -16.30
C LEU A 163 -1.79 -9.18 -17.36
N GLU A 164 -2.73 -8.40 -17.90
CA GLU A 164 -3.63 -8.86 -18.97
C GLU A 164 -2.83 -9.42 -20.15
N LYS A 165 -1.82 -8.69 -20.60
CA LYS A 165 -0.94 -9.14 -21.68
C LYS A 165 -0.26 -10.47 -21.34
N LEU A 166 0.34 -10.56 -20.15
CA LEU A 166 1.02 -11.76 -19.66
C LEU A 166 0.07 -12.97 -19.63
N LEU A 167 -1.13 -12.79 -19.10
CA LEU A 167 -2.11 -13.87 -18.97
C LEU A 167 -2.61 -14.34 -20.35
N LYS A 168 -2.86 -13.42 -21.28
CA LYS A 168 -3.27 -13.75 -22.66
C LYS A 168 -2.18 -14.48 -23.43
N GLU A 169 -0.94 -14.01 -23.36
CA GLU A 169 0.21 -14.66 -24.02
C GLU A 169 0.46 -16.09 -23.52
N ASN A 170 0.07 -16.38 -22.28
CA ASN A 170 0.17 -17.72 -21.71
C ASN A 170 -1.14 -18.53 -21.78
N GLY A 171 -2.16 -18.04 -22.47
CA GLY A 171 -3.46 -18.74 -22.62
C GLY A 171 -4.25 -18.88 -21.33
N LEU A 172 -3.98 -18.03 -20.32
CA LEU A 172 -4.61 -18.06 -19.00
C LEU A 172 -5.79 -17.08 -18.88
N LEU A 173 -6.03 -16.25 -19.88
CA LEU A 173 -7.14 -15.29 -19.92
C LEU A 173 -7.61 -15.10 -21.35
N SER A 174 -8.85 -15.44 -21.64
CA SER A 174 -9.53 -15.15 -22.91
C SER A 174 -10.24 -13.79 -22.87
N ASP A 175 -10.60 -13.23 -24.03
CA ASP A 175 -11.40 -12.01 -24.10
C ASP A 175 -12.81 -12.21 -23.52
N VAL A 176 -13.36 -13.42 -23.62
CA VAL A 176 -14.67 -13.76 -23.05
C VAL A 176 -14.62 -13.68 -21.51
N GLU A 177 -13.61 -14.29 -20.89
CA GLU A 177 -13.41 -14.26 -19.45
C GLU A 177 -13.14 -12.84 -18.95
N LYS A 178 -12.28 -12.08 -19.66
CA LYS A 178 -12.04 -10.67 -19.33
C LYS A 178 -13.33 -9.85 -19.35
N ASN A 179 -14.17 -10.00 -20.39
CA ASN A 179 -15.43 -9.27 -20.50
C ASN A 179 -16.41 -9.68 -19.39
N ALA A 180 -16.45 -10.96 -19.02
CA ALA A 180 -17.25 -11.42 -17.89
C ALA A 180 -16.83 -10.76 -16.58
N LEU A 181 -15.53 -10.68 -16.28
CA LEU A 181 -15.00 -9.97 -15.10
C LEU A 181 -15.37 -8.48 -15.11
N ILE A 182 -15.27 -7.80 -16.27
CA ILE A 182 -15.65 -6.38 -16.38
C ILE A 182 -17.13 -6.18 -16.06
N VAL A 183 -18.01 -7.05 -16.55
CA VAL A 183 -19.45 -6.98 -16.28
C VAL A 183 -19.75 -7.23 -14.80
N GLU A 184 -19.12 -8.24 -14.20
CA GLU A 184 -19.28 -8.58 -12.79
C GLU A 184 -18.85 -7.42 -11.88
N ILE A 185 -17.62 -6.91 -12.09
CA ILE A 185 -17.11 -5.76 -11.32
C ILE A 185 -17.98 -4.52 -11.52
N GLY A 186 -18.43 -4.25 -12.75
CA GLY A 186 -19.34 -3.13 -13.05
C GLY A 186 -20.63 -3.21 -12.26
N LYS A 187 -21.18 -4.42 -12.10
CA LYS A 187 -22.40 -4.66 -11.29
C LYS A 187 -22.14 -4.41 -9.80
N GLU A 188 -21.03 -4.92 -9.25
CA GLU A 188 -20.65 -4.68 -7.85
C GLU A 188 -20.47 -3.18 -7.55
N VAL A 189 -19.82 -2.44 -8.46
CA VAL A 189 -19.66 -0.98 -8.33
C VAL A 189 -21.00 -0.28 -8.31
N GLU A 190 -21.93 -0.63 -9.24
CA GLU A 190 -23.26 -0.02 -9.29
C GLU A 190 -24.07 -0.34 -8.02
N GLU A 191 -24.03 -1.58 -7.55
CA GLU A 191 -24.70 -1.99 -6.31
C GLU A 191 -24.15 -1.20 -5.10
N ALA A 192 -22.83 -0.99 -5.00
CA ALA A 192 -22.24 -0.17 -3.97
C ALA A 192 -22.69 1.30 -4.01
N PHE A 193 -22.80 1.87 -5.21
CA PHE A 193 -23.35 3.22 -5.39
C PHE A 193 -24.83 3.31 -4.96
N GLN A 194 -25.64 2.34 -5.33
CA GLN A 194 -27.06 2.31 -4.94
C GLN A 194 -27.21 2.13 -3.43
N PHE A 195 -26.40 1.27 -2.82
CA PHE A 195 -26.37 1.11 -1.37
C PHE A 195 -26.02 2.43 -0.67
N ALA A 196 -24.98 3.13 -1.11
CA ALA A 196 -24.58 4.42 -0.53
C ALA A 196 -25.67 5.48 -0.66
N LYS A 197 -26.33 5.57 -1.84
CA LYS A 197 -27.42 6.53 -2.08
C LYS A 197 -28.68 6.24 -1.26
N ALA A 198 -28.97 4.97 -1.01
CA ALA A 198 -30.15 4.54 -0.24
C ALA A 198 -29.92 4.58 1.28
N SER A 199 -28.66 4.59 1.72
CA SER A 199 -28.30 4.61 3.14
C SER A 199 -28.64 5.95 3.78
N PRO A 200 -29.25 5.96 4.98
CA PRO A 200 -29.47 7.20 5.73
C PRO A 200 -28.13 7.78 6.21
N PHE A 201 -28.10 9.07 6.49
CA PHE A 201 -27.02 9.66 7.25
C PHE A 201 -27.00 9.10 8.69
N PRO A 202 -25.81 9.00 9.33
CA PRO A 202 -25.71 8.62 10.74
C PRO A 202 -26.59 9.51 11.64
N ASP A 203 -27.16 8.94 12.71
CA ASP A 203 -27.93 9.69 13.70
C ASP A 203 -27.00 10.62 14.50
N VAL A 204 -27.52 11.78 14.89
CA VAL A 204 -26.73 12.77 15.68
C VAL A 204 -26.24 12.18 17.01
N SER A 205 -26.97 11.21 17.58
CA SER A 205 -26.56 10.53 18.81
C SER A 205 -25.27 9.70 18.65
N GLU A 206 -24.86 9.36 17.42
CA GLU A 206 -23.62 8.62 17.15
C GLU A 206 -22.36 9.50 17.26
N LEU A 207 -22.50 10.84 17.26
CA LEU A 207 -21.35 11.78 17.32
C LEU A 207 -20.47 11.59 18.56
N GLY A 208 -21.01 11.11 19.66
CA GLY A 208 -20.28 10.88 20.91
C GLY A 208 -19.92 9.44 21.19
N GLN A 209 -20.30 8.50 20.29
CA GLN A 209 -20.04 7.07 20.47
C GLN A 209 -18.61 6.75 20.05
N ASP A 210 -17.97 5.81 20.74
CA ASP A 210 -16.64 5.29 20.44
C ASP A 210 -15.50 6.34 20.39
N VAL A 211 -15.73 7.54 20.95
CA VAL A 211 -14.70 8.58 21.07
C VAL A 211 -13.79 8.32 22.27
N TYR A 212 -14.33 7.73 23.31
CA TYR A 212 -13.60 7.31 24.51
C TYR A 212 -14.06 5.91 24.91
N ALA A 213 -13.09 5.09 25.34
CA ALA A 213 -13.35 3.75 25.86
C ALA A 213 -13.88 3.81 27.31
#